data_a178a93a86b96a3050c85cf2a425d8f8
#
_entry.id   a178a93a86b96a3050c85cf2a425d8f8
#
_cell.length_a   1.000
_cell.length_b   1.000
_cell.length_c   1.000
_cell.angle_alpha   90.00
_cell.angle_beta   90.00
_cell.angle_gamma   90.00
#
_symmetry.space_group_name_H-M   'P 1'
#
loop_
_entity.id
_entity.type
_entity.pdbx_description
1 polymer ?
#
loop_
_entity_poly.entity_id
_entity_poly.type
_entity_poly.pdbx_seq_one_letter_code
_entity_poly.pdbx_strand_id
1 'polypeptide(L)'
;MDSKLNKAFHRLIRIIMFKKGVYCKYGKGCVFKEGFFADEETVVGNYNFFGRFTTITKANIGSYCSIAPFVTIGPGEHDLGSVSTSERLNAYKTHKQSLTDGDVFIGNDVWIGTNVVVLRNVRIGDGAVLAAGSIVTKDVPPYAIVGGVPAKIIRYRSACEKEELIRKTNWWNYAPEKAASLLKSNGLMN
;
A
#
# COMPACT_ATOMS: atom_id res chain seq x y z
N MET A 1 9.37 24.88 -19.90
CA MET A 1 10.70 24.61 -19.34
C MET A 1 10.56 23.52 -18.28
N ASP A 2 11.00 22.62 -18.52
CA ASP A 2 11.22 21.19 -18.70
C ASP A 2 10.77 20.35 -17.51
N SER A 3 9.70 19.56 -17.73
CA SER A 3 9.28 18.53 -16.78
C SER A 3 10.41 17.49 -16.50
N LYS A 4 11.30 17.28 -17.46
CA LYS A 4 12.47 16.38 -17.33
C LYS A 4 13.53 16.94 -16.37
N LEU A 5 13.81 18.25 -16.41
CA LEU A 5 14.79 18.90 -15.55
C LEU A 5 14.30 18.92 -14.09
N ASN A 6 13.02 19.17 -13.90
CA ASN A 6 12.39 19.14 -12.57
C ASN A 6 12.40 17.73 -11.96
N LYS A 7 12.13 16.71 -12.78
CA LYS A 7 12.24 15.29 -12.38
C LYS A 7 13.66 14.90 -11.99
N ALA A 8 14.66 15.33 -12.79
CA ALA A 8 16.07 15.08 -12.50
C ALA A 8 16.53 15.76 -11.21
N PHE A 9 16.12 17.00 -10.97
CA PHE A 9 16.42 17.75 -9.75
C PHE A 9 15.83 17.10 -8.50
N HIS A 10 14.54 16.72 -8.55
CA HIS A 10 13.92 15.99 -7.44
C HIS A 10 14.57 14.62 -7.20
N ARG A 11 15.00 13.93 -8.25
CA ARG A 11 15.75 12.68 -8.14
C ARG A 11 17.10 12.87 -7.45
N LEU A 12 17.83 13.94 -7.79
CA LEU A 12 19.11 14.28 -7.18
C LEU A 12 18.96 14.61 -5.68
N ILE A 13 17.97 15.43 -5.32
CA ILE A 13 17.68 15.76 -3.91
C ILE A 13 17.35 14.49 -3.11
N ARG A 14 16.55 13.55 -3.65
CA ARG A 14 16.20 12.29 -2.98
C ARG A 14 17.41 11.39 -2.78
N ILE A 15 18.36 11.36 -3.74
CA ILE A 15 19.63 10.63 -3.61
C ILE A 15 20.47 11.24 -2.49
N ILE A 16 20.62 12.56 -2.45
CA ILE A 16 21.38 13.29 -1.43
C ILE A 16 20.76 13.10 -0.04
N MET A 17 19.44 13.04 0.04
CA MET A 17 18.70 12.79 1.30
C MET A 17 18.57 11.30 1.66
N PHE A 18 19.31 10.39 1.05
CA PHE A 18 19.23 8.93 1.24
C PHE A 18 17.83 8.33 1.01
N LYS A 19 16.95 9.00 0.26
CA LYS A 19 15.59 8.54 -0.10
C LYS A 19 15.53 7.97 -1.52
N LYS A 20 16.58 7.26 -1.94
CA LYS A 20 16.58 6.56 -3.23
C LYS A 20 15.43 5.53 -3.25
N GLY A 21 14.60 5.58 -4.29
CA GLY A 21 13.43 4.67 -4.43
C GLY A 21 12.10 5.26 -3.94
N VAL A 22 12.08 6.38 -3.20
CA VAL A 22 10.84 7.03 -2.76
C VAL A 22 10.42 8.08 -3.80
N TYR A 23 9.61 7.69 -4.78
CA TYR A 23 9.10 8.60 -5.82
C TYR A 23 7.64 9.01 -5.60
N CYS A 24 6.95 8.32 -4.70
CA CYS A 24 5.54 8.55 -4.36
C CYS A 24 5.30 9.89 -3.64
N LYS A 25 4.04 10.32 -3.64
CA LYS A 25 3.55 11.35 -2.73
C LYS A 25 3.28 10.71 -1.38
N TYR A 26 3.71 11.32 -0.28
CA TYR A 26 3.48 10.77 1.06
C TYR A 26 3.22 11.85 2.10
N GLY A 27 2.49 11.48 3.14
CA GLY A 27 2.15 12.33 4.27
C GLY A 27 3.25 12.43 5.34
N LYS A 28 2.90 13.01 6.47
CA LYS A 28 3.81 13.24 7.61
C LYS A 28 4.15 11.95 8.35
N GLY A 29 5.29 11.90 9.01
CA GLY A 29 5.67 10.81 9.93
C GLY A 29 5.89 9.44 9.30
N CYS A 30 6.00 9.35 7.97
CA CYS A 30 6.28 8.09 7.29
C CYS A 30 7.75 7.69 7.43
N VAL A 31 7.98 6.38 7.65
CA VAL A 31 9.31 5.77 7.77
C VAL A 31 9.52 4.79 6.62
N PHE A 32 10.55 5.02 5.83
CA PHE A 32 10.95 4.17 4.72
C PHE A 32 12.30 3.52 5.03
N LYS A 33 12.34 2.18 5.06
CA LYS A 33 13.58 1.44 5.29
C LYS A 33 14.36 1.22 4.00
N GLU A 34 15.59 0.74 4.13
CA GLU A 34 16.50 0.45 3.02
C GLU A 34 15.84 -0.38 1.90
N GLY A 35 16.14 -0.05 0.63
CA GLY A 35 15.64 -0.78 -0.53
C GLY A 35 14.15 -0.59 -0.81
N PHE A 36 13.45 0.30 -0.09
CA PHE A 36 12.07 0.67 -0.40
C PHE A 36 11.98 1.31 -1.78
N PHE A 37 10.96 0.91 -2.53
CA PHE A 37 10.62 1.52 -3.81
C PHE A 37 9.12 1.81 -3.89
N ALA A 38 8.76 3.02 -4.30
CA ALA A 38 7.41 3.36 -4.74
C ALA A 38 7.47 4.35 -5.91
N ASP A 39 6.64 4.12 -6.93
CA ASP A 39 6.57 4.94 -8.13
C ASP A 39 5.87 6.30 -7.90
N GLU A 40 5.86 7.14 -8.96
CA GLU A 40 5.28 8.49 -8.92
C GLU A 40 3.73 8.49 -8.88
N GLU A 41 3.08 7.38 -9.26
CA GLU A 41 1.63 7.22 -9.26
C GLU A 41 1.10 6.76 -7.89
N THR A 42 1.99 6.31 -6.99
CA THR A 42 1.64 5.91 -5.63
C THR A 42 1.38 7.13 -4.74
N VAL A 43 0.32 7.03 -3.92
CA VAL A 43 -0.03 8.03 -2.90
C VAL A 43 -0.12 7.35 -1.53
N VAL A 44 0.54 7.93 -0.54
CA VAL A 44 0.65 7.38 0.81
C VAL A 44 0.18 8.42 1.84
N GLY A 45 -0.69 8.01 2.76
CA GLY A 45 -1.15 8.83 3.88
C GLY A 45 -0.07 9.08 4.94
N ASN A 46 -0.49 9.41 6.16
CA ASN A 46 0.39 9.81 7.24
C ASN A 46 0.80 8.62 8.13
N TYR A 47 1.95 8.75 8.81
CA TYR A 47 2.41 7.88 9.90
C TYR A 47 2.54 6.40 9.51
N ASN A 48 2.89 6.11 8.26
CA ASN A 48 3.10 4.77 7.76
C ASN A 48 4.53 4.28 8.00
N PHE A 49 4.70 2.98 8.25
CA PHE A 49 5.99 2.31 8.32
C PHE A 49 6.14 1.32 7.17
N PHE A 50 7.26 1.42 6.44
CA PHE A 50 7.60 0.52 5.34
C PHE A 50 8.93 -0.18 5.63
N GLY A 51 8.88 -1.51 5.67
CA GLY A 51 10.02 -2.39 5.86
C GLY A 51 11.00 -2.38 4.69
N ARG A 52 12.14 -3.06 4.88
CA ARG A 52 13.18 -3.15 3.84
C ARG A 52 12.65 -3.86 2.59
N PHE A 53 13.12 -3.43 1.41
CA PHE A 53 12.85 -4.07 0.12
C PHE A 53 11.35 -4.20 -0.19
N THR A 54 10.53 -3.29 0.31
CA THR A 54 9.12 -3.17 -0.07
C THR A 54 9.02 -2.44 -1.40
N THR A 55 8.26 -3.01 -2.35
CA THR A 55 8.03 -2.45 -3.68
C THR A 55 6.55 -2.14 -3.86
N ILE A 56 6.23 -0.92 -4.30
CA ILE A 56 4.86 -0.45 -4.48
C ILE A 56 4.75 0.24 -5.84
N THR A 57 3.74 -0.13 -6.62
CA THR A 57 3.43 0.55 -7.87
C THR A 57 1.93 0.85 -7.98
N LYS A 58 1.62 2.12 -8.28
CA LYS A 58 0.29 2.65 -8.55
C LYS A 58 -0.72 2.23 -7.47
N ALA A 59 -0.44 2.62 -6.24
CA ALA A 59 -1.26 2.29 -5.07
C ALA A 59 -1.66 3.53 -4.28
N ASN A 60 -2.86 3.48 -3.70
CA ASN A 60 -3.36 4.47 -2.74
C ASN A 60 -3.37 3.82 -1.36
N ILE A 61 -2.56 4.32 -0.45
CA ILE A 61 -2.38 3.76 0.89
C ILE A 61 -2.82 4.79 1.92
N GLY A 62 -3.69 4.38 2.83
CA GLY A 62 -4.18 5.21 3.94
C GLY A 62 -3.07 5.54 4.95
N SER A 63 -3.48 5.87 6.15
CA SER A 63 -2.59 6.29 7.24
C SER A 63 -2.40 5.18 8.27
N TYR A 64 -1.30 5.25 9.03
CA TYR A 64 -0.99 4.34 10.14
C TYR A 64 -0.79 2.87 9.75
N CYS A 65 -0.52 2.58 8.48
CA CYS A 65 -0.22 1.22 8.04
C CYS A 65 1.19 0.78 8.49
N SER A 66 1.30 -0.50 8.86
CA SER A 66 2.55 -1.16 9.19
C SER A 66 2.84 -2.23 8.14
N ILE A 67 3.81 -1.97 7.27
CA ILE A 67 4.16 -2.85 6.16
C ILE A 67 5.54 -3.44 6.42
N ALA A 68 5.59 -4.77 6.52
CA ALA A 68 6.80 -5.53 6.83
C ALA A 68 7.78 -5.59 5.63
N PRO A 69 9.00 -6.12 5.81
CA PRO A 69 9.95 -6.28 4.72
C PRO A 69 9.47 -7.22 3.60
N PHE A 70 10.03 -7.02 2.39
CA PHE A 70 9.81 -7.87 1.21
C PHE A 70 8.35 -7.96 0.77
N VAL A 71 7.58 -6.90 0.98
CA VAL A 71 6.19 -6.81 0.50
C VAL A 71 6.18 -6.24 -0.91
N THR A 72 5.35 -6.81 -1.78
CA THR A 72 5.08 -6.28 -3.13
C THR A 72 3.62 -5.88 -3.24
N ILE A 73 3.35 -4.63 -3.61
CA ILE A 73 2.00 -4.10 -3.80
C ILE A 73 1.87 -3.63 -5.24
N GLY A 74 0.90 -4.20 -5.97
CA GLY A 74 0.60 -3.88 -7.35
C GLY A 74 1.73 -4.29 -8.32
N PRO A 75 2.21 -5.54 -8.33
CA PRO A 75 3.16 -6.00 -9.34
C PRO A 75 2.60 -5.79 -10.75
N GLY A 76 3.48 -5.68 -11.74
CA GLY A 76 3.06 -5.61 -13.13
C GLY A 76 2.37 -6.90 -13.56
N GLU A 77 1.30 -6.75 -14.35
CA GLU A 77 0.55 -7.86 -14.92
C GLU A 77 0.60 -7.81 -16.45
N HIS A 78 0.75 -8.96 -17.09
CA HIS A 78 0.79 -9.07 -18.54
C HIS A 78 -0.61 -9.36 -19.10
N ASP A 79 -0.85 -8.94 -20.35
CA ASP A 79 -2.08 -9.20 -21.08
C ASP A 79 -2.24 -10.71 -21.37
N LEU A 80 -3.17 -11.35 -20.68
CA LEU A 80 -3.48 -12.78 -20.82
C LEU A 80 -4.45 -13.07 -21.99
N GLY A 81 -5.11 -12.06 -22.53
CA GLY A 81 -5.99 -12.19 -23.70
C GLY A 81 -5.25 -12.24 -25.03
N SER A 82 -3.94 -12.01 -25.03
CA SER A 82 -3.10 -12.00 -26.22
C SER A 82 -2.44 -13.35 -26.47
N VAL A 83 -2.09 -13.62 -27.74
CA VAL A 83 -1.30 -14.81 -28.12
C VAL A 83 0.06 -14.83 -27.42
N SER A 84 0.64 -13.67 -27.15
CA SER A 84 1.92 -13.56 -26.44
C SER A 84 1.78 -12.66 -25.22
N THR A 85 2.31 -13.11 -24.10
CA THR A 85 2.46 -12.32 -22.86
C THR A 85 3.70 -11.42 -22.89
N SER A 86 4.51 -11.44 -23.95
CA SER A 86 5.74 -10.67 -24.04
C SER A 86 5.47 -9.17 -24.16
N GLU A 87 5.98 -8.38 -23.21
CA GLU A 87 5.90 -6.91 -23.27
C GLU A 87 6.60 -6.34 -24.52
N ARG A 88 7.63 -7.02 -25.03
CA ARG A 88 8.31 -6.59 -26.27
C ARG A 88 7.38 -6.63 -27.47
N LEU A 89 6.42 -7.58 -27.50
CA LEU A 89 5.42 -7.68 -28.55
C LEU A 89 4.21 -6.79 -28.30
N ASN A 90 3.95 -6.42 -27.08
CA ASN A 90 2.88 -5.49 -26.71
C ASN A 90 3.04 -4.13 -27.43
N ALA A 91 4.29 -3.70 -27.67
CA ALA A 91 4.59 -2.47 -28.38
C ALA A 91 4.02 -2.41 -29.81
N TYR A 92 3.75 -3.56 -30.44
CA TYR A 92 3.23 -3.69 -31.79
C TYR A 92 1.72 -3.91 -31.86
N LYS A 93 1.03 -3.98 -30.72
CA LYS A 93 -0.44 -4.13 -30.66
C LYS A 93 -1.14 -2.81 -30.96
N THR A 94 -2.30 -2.89 -31.57
CA THR A 94 -3.19 -1.73 -31.81
C THR A 94 -3.70 -1.16 -30.47
N HIS A 95 -4.08 -2.06 -29.54
CA HIS A 95 -4.48 -1.71 -28.17
C HIS A 95 -3.45 -2.27 -27.19
N LYS A 96 -2.70 -1.37 -26.56
CA LYS A 96 -1.66 -1.73 -25.60
C LYS A 96 -2.25 -1.72 -24.21
N GLN A 97 -2.10 -2.82 -23.47
CA GLN A 97 -2.36 -2.86 -22.06
C GLN A 97 -1.08 -2.41 -21.30
N SER A 98 -1.21 -1.52 -20.35
CA SER A 98 -0.10 -1.20 -19.45
C SER A 98 0.09 -2.33 -18.44
N LEU A 99 1.33 -2.66 -18.12
CA LEU A 99 1.64 -3.61 -17.03
C LEU A 99 1.09 -3.15 -15.67
N THR A 100 0.83 -1.85 -15.54
CA THR A 100 0.33 -1.23 -14.30
C THR A 100 -1.13 -0.78 -14.41
N ASP A 101 -1.93 -1.38 -15.30
CA ASP A 101 -3.36 -1.09 -15.35
C ASP A 101 -4.05 -1.58 -14.07
N GLY A 102 -4.93 -0.71 -13.53
CA GLY A 102 -5.62 -0.95 -12.26
C GLY A 102 -4.83 -0.50 -11.03
N ASP A 103 -5.55 0.08 -10.11
CA ASP A 103 -5.01 0.62 -8.85
C ASP A 103 -5.17 -0.38 -7.71
N VAL A 104 -4.26 -0.31 -6.74
CA VAL A 104 -4.43 -0.97 -5.45
C VAL A 104 -4.85 0.06 -4.41
N PHE A 105 -5.86 -0.27 -3.60
CA PHE A 105 -6.33 0.59 -2.51
C PHE A 105 -6.10 -0.11 -1.18
N ILE A 106 -5.37 0.52 -0.29
CA ILE A 106 -5.13 0.05 1.07
C ILE A 106 -5.67 1.08 2.04
N GLY A 107 -6.58 0.67 2.91
CA GLY A 107 -7.18 1.52 3.94
C GLY A 107 -6.20 1.96 5.02
N ASN A 108 -6.74 2.43 6.12
CA ASN A 108 -5.98 2.89 7.28
C ASN A 108 -5.72 1.75 8.27
N ASP A 109 -4.67 1.86 9.09
CA ASP A 109 -4.35 0.88 10.16
C ASP A 109 -4.20 -0.55 9.64
N VAL A 110 -3.75 -0.73 8.40
CA VAL A 110 -3.54 -2.06 7.80
C VAL A 110 -2.17 -2.59 8.21
N TRP A 111 -2.13 -3.86 8.66
CA TRP A 111 -0.88 -4.56 8.89
C TRP A 111 -0.62 -5.59 7.78
N ILE A 112 0.50 -5.44 7.09
CA ILE A 112 0.94 -6.35 6.05
C ILE A 112 2.20 -7.08 6.52
N GLY A 113 2.10 -8.40 6.66
CA GLY A 113 3.20 -9.28 7.05
C GLY A 113 4.28 -9.40 5.97
N THR A 114 5.43 -9.95 6.34
CA THR A 114 6.57 -10.12 5.42
C THR A 114 6.23 -11.05 4.25
N ASN A 115 6.86 -10.81 3.09
CA ASN A 115 6.69 -11.60 1.85
C ASN A 115 5.25 -11.65 1.33
N VAL A 116 4.42 -10.69 1.67
CA VAL A 116 3.06 -10.59 1.11
C VAL A 116 3.12 -9.97 -0.29
N VAL A 117 2.30 -10.51 -1.20
CA VAL A 117 2.03 -9.91 -2.51
C VAL A 117 0.56 -9.52 -2.59
N VAL A 118 0.29 -8.26 -2.91
CA VAL A 118 -1.07 -7.75 -3.19
C VAL A 118 -1.17 -7.48 -4.68
N LEU A 119 -2.04 -8.22 -5.38
CA LEU A 119 -2.23 -8.06 -6.82
C LEU A 119 -2.96 -6.76 -7.17
N ARG A 120 -3.00 -6.44 -8.46
CA ARG A 120 -3.71 -5.25 -8.96
C ARG A 120 -5.22 -5.37 -8.78
N ASN A 121 -5.90 -4.21 -8.80
CA ASN A 121 -7.35 -4.09 -8.65
C ASN A 121 -7.90 -4.61 -7.29
N VAL A 122 -7.03 -4.82 -6.29
CA VAL A 122 -7.42 -5.28 -4.96
C VAL A 122 -7.64 -4.09 -4.03
N ARG A 123 -8.69 -4.18 -3.22
CA ARG A 123 -9.01 -3.25 -2.14
C ARG A 123 -8.84 -3.92 -0.78
N ILE A 124 -8.06 -3.32 0.09
CA ILE A 124 -7.85 -3.77 1.47
C ILE A 124 -8.54 -2.79 2.40
N GLY A 125 -9.49 -3.27 3.18
CA GLY A 125 -10.26 -2.44 4.13
C GLY A 125 -9.45 -2.00 5.34
N ASP A 126 -9.94 -0.96 6.02
CA ASP A 126 -9.32 -0.41 7.23
C ASP A 126 -9.09 -1.49 8.30
N GLY A 127 -7.98 -1.42 8.99
CA GLY A 127 -7.66 -2.35 10.07
C GLY A 127 -7.44 -3.80 9.67
N ALA A 128 -7.41 -4.13 8.38
CA ALA A 128 -7.15 -5.50 7.92
C ALA A 128 -5.72 -5.95 8.23
N VAL A 129 -5.54 -7.27 8.29
CA VAL A 129 -4.23 -7.91 8.51
C VAL A 129 -3.99 -8.93 7.40
N LEU A 130 -2.88 -8.77 6.68
CA LEU A 130 -2.42 -9.73 5.69
C LEU A 130 -1.29 -10.55 6.31
N ALA A 131 -1.52 -11.82 6.55
CA ALA A 131 -0.54 -12.70 7.18
C ALA A 131 0.68 -12.91 6.29
N ALA A 132 1.85 -13.11 6.90
CA ALA A 132 3.11 -13.30 6.18
C ALA A 132 3.03 -14.39 5.11
N GLY A 133 3.67 -14.15 3.95
CA GLY A 133 3.70 -15.10 2.83
C GLY A 133 2.40 -15.21 2.03
N SER A 134 1.42 -14.34 2.26
CA SER A 134 0.13 -14.41 1.56
C SER A 134 0.19 -13.79 0.16
N ILE A 135 -0.57 -14.37 -0.78
CA ILE A 135 -0.84 -13.78 -2.11
C ILE A 135 -2.30 -13.32 -2.14
N VAL A 136 -2.50 -12.01 -2.07
CA VAL A 136 -3.84 -11.40 -2.00
C VAL A 136 -4.32 -11.09 -3.41
N THR A 137 -5.32 -11.86 -3.86
CA THR A 137 -5.86 -11.83 -5.23
C THR A 137 -7.27 -11.25 -5.30
N LYS A 138 -7.88 -10.93 -4.15
CA LYS A 138 -9.26 -10.41 -4.03
C LYS A 138 -9.34 -9.40 -2.91
N ASP A 139 -10.39 -8.59 -2.92
CA ASP A 139 -10.68 -7.62 -1.89
C ASP A 139 -10.73 -8.25 -0.50
N VAL A 140 -10.22 -7.49 0.48
CA VAL A 140 -10.17 -7.88 1.90
C VAL A 140 -11.06 -6.94 2.69
N PRO A 141 -12.09 -7.45 3.39
CA PRO A 141 -12.97 -6.63 4.21
C PRO A 141 -12.22 -5.91 5.34
N PRO A 142 -12.78 -4.81 5.87
CA PRO A 142 -12.24 -4.16 7.07
C PRO A 142 -12.08 -5.15 8.22
N TYR A 143 -11.01 -4.99 8.99
CA TYR A 143 -10.65 -5.80 10.16
C TYR A 143 -10.51 -7.31 9.92
N ALA A 144 -10.59 -7.78 8.67
CA ALA A 144 -10.35 -9.19 8.35
C ALA A 144 -8.85 -9.52 8.49
N ILE A 145 -8.56 -10.72 8.99
CA ILE A 145 -7.24 -11.33 8.99
C ILE A 145 -7.27 -12.39 7.88
N VAL A 146 -6.44 -12.20 6.86
CA VAL A 146 -6.35 -13.12 5.72
C VAL A 146 -4.96 -13.75 5.65
N GLY A 147 -4.89 -14.96 5.04
CA GLY A 147 -3.63 -15.67 4.88
C GLY A 147 -3.70 -16.77 3.81
N GLY A 148 -2.54 -17.19 3.34
CA GLY A 148 -2.40 -18.29 2.37
C GLY A 148 -2.22 -17.86 0.92
N VAL A 149 -2.16 -18.84 0.01
CA VAL A 149 -1.96 -18.69 -1.44
C VAL A 149 -3.00 -19.53 -2.18
N PRO A 150 -4.05 -18.93 -2.77
CA PRO A 150 -4.45 -17.53 -2.61
C PRO A 150 -4.94 -17.23 -1.19
N ALA A 151 -4.83 -15.96 -0.76
CA ALA A 151 -5.25 -15.55 0.58
C ALA A 151 -6.76 -15.72 0.78
N LYS A 152 -7.13 -16.24 1.97
CA LYS A 152 -8.52 -16.43 2.40
C LYS A 152 -8.70 -15.84 3.80
N ILE A 153 -9.93 -15.45 4.14
CA ILE A 153 -10.26 -14.98 5.48
C ILE A 153 -10.04 -16.13 6.48
N ILE A 154 -9.22 -15.86 7.49
CA ILE A 154 -8.99 -16.76 8.63
C ILE A 154 -9.97 -16.44 9.74
N ARG A 155 -10.08 -15.15 10.09
CA ARG A 155 -10.98 -14.59 11.10
C ARG A 155 -11.01 -13.08 11.01
N TYR A 156 -11.79 -12.44 11.86
CA TYR A 156 -11.78 -11.00 12.03
C TYR A 156 -11.07 -10.61 13.33
N ARG A 157 -10.54 -9.38 13.39
CA ARG A 157 -10.07 -8.76 14.64
C ARG A 157 -11.28 -8.45 15.53
N SER A 158 -11.13 -8.51 16.85
CA SER A 158 -12.18 -8.09 17.79
C SER A 158 -12.63 -6.63 17.60
N ALA A 159 -11.75 -5.78 17.07
CA ALA A 159 -12.09 -4.40 16.71
C ALA A 159 -13.25 -4.30 15.68
N CYS A 160 -13.53 -5.37 14.92
CA CYS A 160 -14.64 -5.44 13.97
C CYS A 160 -16.00 -5.15 14.67
N GLU A 161 -16.18 -5.60 15.89
CA GLU A 161 -17.41 -5.37 16.67
C GLU A 161 -17.66 -3.88 16.98
N LYS A 162 -16.61 -3.06 16.91
CA LYS A 162 -16.64 -1.61 17.16
C LYS A 162 -16.35 -0.78 15.90
N GLU A 163 -16.42 -1.38 14.72
CA GLU A 163 -16.03 -0.74 13.46
C GLU A 163 -16.70 0.62 13.26
N GLU A 164 -18.02 0.70 13.46
CA GLU A 164 -18.77 1.95 13.27
C GLU A 164 -18.30 3.06 14.22
N LEU A 165 -18.05 2.73 15.48
CA LEU A 165 -17.54 3.68 16.45
C LEU A 165 -16.13 4.13 16.10
N ILE A 166 -15.24 3.19 15.72
CA ILE A 166 -13.88 3.50 15.30
C ILE A 166 -13.90 4.43 14.08
N ARG A 167 -14.70 4.13 13.08
CA ARG A 167 -14.85 4.96 11.87
C ARG A 167 -15.32 6.38 12.19
N LYS A 168 -16.26 6.55 13.11
CA LYS A 168 -16.76 7.88 13.51
C LYS A 168 -15.66 8.77 14.12
N THR A 169 -14.65 8.19 14.75
CA THR A 169 -13.54 8.98 15.32
C THR A 169 -12.63 9.57 14.25
N ASN A 170 -12.49 8.94 13.10
CA ASN A 170 -11.53 9.28 12.04
C ASN A 170 -10.10 9.52 12.59
N TRP A 171 -9.71 8.76 13.62
CA TRP A 171 -8.49 8.98 14.41
C TRP A 171 -7.21 8.99 13.54
N TRP A 172 -7.19 8.25 12.46
CA TRP A 172 -6.08 8.18 11.53
C TRP A 172 -5.78 9.48 10.76
N ASN A 173 -6.66 10.49 10.85
CA ASN A 173 -6.45 11.82 10.27
C ASN A 173 -5.65 12.76 11.19
N TYR A 174 -5.36 12.34 12.43
CA TYR A 174 -4.70 13.18 13.43
C TYR A 174 -3.28 12.71 13.75
N ALA A 175 -2.49 13.58 14.38
CA ALA A 175 -1.19 13.21 14.92
C ALA A 175 -1.33 12.20 16.07
N PRO A 176 -0.29 11.37 16.35
CA PRO A 176 -0.39 10.24 17.27
C PRO A 176 -0.94 10.60 18.66
N GLU A 177 -0.57 11.74 19.22
CA GLU A 177 -1.02 12.18 20.55
C GLU A 177 -2.53 12.43 20.57
N LYS A 178 -3.04 13.14 19.54
CA LYS A 178 -4.48 13.41 19.41
C LYS A 178 -5.24 12.15 19.03
N ALA A 179 -4.71 11.31 18.17
CA ALA A 179 -5.29 10.01 17.79
C ALA A 179 -5.47 9.12 19.05
N ALA A 180 -4.42 8.98 19.87
CA ALA A 180 -4.46 8.24 21.11
C ALA A 180 -5.50 8.80 22.11
N SER A 181 -5.55 10.14 22.26
CA SER A 181 -6.54 10.81 23.11
C SER A 181 -7.98 10.52 22.64
N LEU A 182 -8.25 10.59 21.33
CA LEU A 182 -9.56 10.27 20.76
C LEU A 182 -9.96 8.82 20.98
N LEU A 183 -9.04 7.89 20.80
CA LEU A 183 -9.31 6.47 21.03
C LEU A 183 -9.59 6.18 22.51
N LYS A 184 -8.83 6.79 23.45
CA LYS A 184 -9.06 6.68 24.90
C LYS A 184 -10.39 7.27 25.32
N SER A 185 -10.74 8.47 24.88
CA SER A 185 -12.01 9.13 25.23
C SER A 185 -13.25 8.39 24.75
N ASN A 186 -13.11 7.55 23.71
CA ASN A 186 -14.18 6.70 23.18
C ASN A 186 -14.13 5.25 23.70
N GLY A 187 -13.26 4.93 24.69
CA GLY A 187 -13.13 3.57 25.24
C GLY A 187 -12.59 2.52 24.23
N LEU A 188 -11.83 2.98 23.25
CA LEU A 188 -11.26 2.14 22.19
C LEU A 188 -9.79 1.79 22.44
N MET A 189 -9.16 2.45 23.42
CA MET A 189 -7.77 2.23 23.80
C MET A 189 -7.63 2.41 25.33
N ASN A 190 -6.86 1.55 25.97
CA ASN A 190 -6.55 1.61 27.42
C ASN A 190 -5.45 2.63 27.73
#